data_f463ac4ada9bd459c41c7605a40b88d5
#
_entry.id   f463ac4ada9bd459c41c7605a40b88d5
#
_cell.length_a   1.000
_cell.length_b   1.000
_cell.length_c   1.000
_cell.angle_alpha   90.00
_cell.angle_beta   90.00
_cell.angle_gamma   90.00
#
_symmetry.space_group_name_H-M   'P 1'
#
loop_
_entity.id
_entity.type
_entity.pdbx_description
1 polymer ?
#
loop_
_entity_poly.entity_id
_entity_poly.type
_entity_poly.pdbx_seq_one_letter_code
_entity_poly.pdbx_strand_id
1 'polypeptide(L)'
;PYFRALVPPQAAEPRGEFPLNVRLGEERLAALVGVSRTPIREALSRLEVEGLVARAPDGGFLPVVPDVTGMRHLYEVRVGLELQALRRPSRMSEVHDRGLLESLRADWVALTVDEPEAEPGFVLLDESFHLTLAEAAGNPMLVDVLRQINERIRIVRMQDFLVPDRVDRTVREHVALIDAVLAGDIVEAEGQLVTHIDSSVAVVEERVTKAIARMAGVRPESNP
;
A
#
# COMPACT_ATOMS: atom_id res chain seq x y z
N PRO A 1 -13.87 3.36 -4.77
CA PRO A 1 -14.67 2.90 -5.93
C PRO A 1 -13.84 2.80 -7.21
N TYR A 2 -12.83 3.67 -7.43
CA TYR A 2 -12.04 3.72 -8.69
C TYR A 2 -11.03 2.56 -8.80
N PHE A 3 -10.47 2.08 -7.71
CA PHE A 3 -9.50 0.97 -7.71
C PHE A 3 -10.12 -0.38 -8.13
N ARG A 4 -11.38 -0.62 -7.81
CA ARG A 4 -12.10 -1.82 -8.26
C ARG A 4 -12.20 -1.91 -9.79
N ALA A 5 -12.08 -0.77 -10.49
CA ALA A 5 -12.06 -0.70 -11.95
C ALA A 5 -10.72 -1.11 -12.58
N LEU A 6 -9.62 -1.00 -11.83
CA LEU A 6 -8.28 -1.33 -12.32
C LEU A 6 -7.96 -2.83 -12.22
N VAL A 7 -8.70 -3.58 -11.41
CA VAL A 7 -8.58 -5.04 -11.27
C VAL A 7 -9.85 -5.70 -11.81
N PRO A 8 -9.91 -6.02 -13.11
CA PRO A 8 -11.07 -6.71 -13.67
C PRO A 8 -11.21 -8.09 -13.04
N PRO A 9 -12.43 -8.51 -12.61
CA PRO A 9 -12.68 -9.83 -12.01
C PRO A 9 -12.30 -11.01 -12.90
N GLN A 10 -12.16 -10.78 -14.21
CA GLN A 10 -11.81 -11.80 -15.21
C GLN A 10 -10.34 -11.77 -15.65
N ALA A 11 -9.56 -10.77 -15.23
CA ALA A 11 -8.10 -10.72 -15.45
C ALA A 11 -7.33 -11.20 -14.22
N ALA A 12 -7.99 -11.42 -13.11
CA ALA A 12 -7.47 -12.19 -12.00
C ALA A 12 -7.48 -13.65 -12.44
N GLU A 13 -6.39 -14.12 -13.04
CA GLU A 13 -6.04 -15.52 -12.89
C GLU A 13 -6.14 -15.86 -11.40
N PRO A 14 -6.52 -17.12 -11.00
CA PRO A 14 -6.72 -17.47 -9.60
C PRO A 14 -5.48 -17.32 -8.69
N ARG A 15 -4.44 -16.66 -9.16
CA ARG A 15 -3.16 -16.41 -8.47
C ARG A 15 -2.89 -14.94 -8.13
N GLY A 16 -3.87 -14.05 -8.26
CA GLY A 16 -3.75 -12.67 -7.79
C GLY A 16 -2.63 -11.83 -8.46
N GLU A 17 -2.29 -12.11 -9.71
CA GLU A 17 -1.22 -11.40 -10.40
C GLU A 17 -1.75 -10.18 -11.15
N PHE A 18 -1.23 -9.00 -10.81
CA PHE A 18 -1.57 -7.76 -11.50
C PHE A 18 -0.96 -7.77 -12.90
N PRO A 19 -1.76 -7.74 -14.00
CA PRO A 19 -1.20 -7.75 -15.34
C PRO A 19 -0.66 -6.36 -15.69
N LEU A 20 0.63 -6.12 -15.44
CA LEU A 20 1.31 -4.86 -15.75
C LEU A 20 1.35 -4.52 -17.25
N ASN A 21 1.02 -5.47 -18.13
CA ASN A 21 1.03 -5.30 -19.58
C ASN A 21 -0.37 -5.19 -20.19
N VAL A 22 -1.42 -5.12 -19.39
CA VAL A 22 -2.79 -5.01 -19.90
C VAL A 22 -3.12 -3.56 -20.21
N ARG A 23 -3.51 -3.31 -21.47
CA ARG A 23 -3.97 -2.01 -21.90
C ARG A 23 -5.28 -1.63 -21.21
N LEU A 24 -5.29 -0.47 -20.61
CA LEU A 24 -6.44 0.15 -19.96
C LEU A 24 -7.20 0.98 -20.99
N GLY A 25 -8.18 0.36 -21.66
CA GLY A 25 -9.06 1.03 -22.61
C GLY A 25 -10.26 1.64 -21.91
N GLU A 26 -10.56 2.93 -22.16
CA GLU A 26 -11.69 3.65 -21.57
C GLU A 26 -13.02 2.90 -21.70
N GLU A 27 -13.30 2.36 -22.89
CA GLU A 27 -14.55 1.67 -23.20
C GLU A 27 -14.70 0.36 -22.43
N ARG A 28 -13.62 -0.42 -22.37
CA ARG A 28 -13.57 -1.67 -21.62
C ARG A 28 -13.74 -1.41 -20.12
N LEU A 29 -13.06 -0.40 -19.57
CA LEU A 29 -13.17 -0.04 -18.16
C LEU A 29 -14.57 0.50 -17.82
N ALA A 30 -15.14 1.34 -18.68
CA ALA A 30 -16.50 1.86 -18.53
C ALA A 30 -17.54 0.73 -18.46
N ALA A 31 -17.45 -0.25 -19.37
CA ALA A 31 -18.31 -1.42 -19.36
C ALA A 31 -18.13 -2.28 -18.09
N LEU A 32 -16.89 -2.46 -17.63
CA LEU A 32 -16.57 -3.25 -16.45
C LEU A 32 -17.13 -2.65 -15.14
N VAL A 33 -17.04 -1.31 -15.03
CA VAL A 33 -17.46 -0.57 -13.82
C VAL A 33 -18.94 -0.18 -13.87
N GLY A 34 -19.57 -0.28 -15.04
CA GLY A 34 -20.97 0.11 -15.22
C GLY A 34 -21.19 1.63 -15.23
N VAL A 35 -20.21 2.41 -15.71
CA VAL A 35 -20.28 3.88 -15.80
C VAL A 35 -20.04 4.35 -17.24
N SER A 36 -20.27 5.64 -17.52
CA SER A 36 -19.92 6.24 -18.82
C SER A 36 -18.39 6.40 -18.98
N ARG A 37 -17.93 6.67 -20.21
CA ARG A 37 -16.50 6.85 -20.52
C ARG A 37 -15.89 8.09 -19.87
N THR A 38 -16.66 9.13 -19.61
CA THR A 38 -16.18 10.41 -19.07
C THR A 38 -15.52 10.25 -17.71
N PRO A 39 -16.15 9.67 -16.66
CA PRO A 39 -15.51 9.48 -15.37
C PRO A 39 -14.29 8.52 -15.44
N ILE A 40 -14.29 7.57 -16.37
CA ILE A 40 -13.12 6.69 -16.59
C ILE A 40 -11.94 7.50 -17.14
N ARG A 41 -12.17 8.37 -18.12
CA ARG A 41 -11.13 9.23 -18.69
C ARG A 41 -10.55 10.17 -17.64
N GLU A 42 -11.38 10.77 -16.80
CA GLU A 42 -10.94 11.62 -15.70
C GLU A 42 -10.09 10.82 -14.69
N ALA A 43 -10.52 9.62 -14.33
CA ALA A 43 -9.76 8.75 -13.42
C ALA A 43 -8.40 8.36 -14.03
N LEU A 44 -8.36 7.96 -15.30
CA LEU A 44 -7.11 7.62 -15.99
C LEU A 44 -6.17 8.83 -16.11
N SER A 45 -6.72 10.03 -16.36
CA SER A 45 -5.91 11.25 -16.41
C SER A 45 -5.32 11.61 -15.03
N ARG A 46 -6.03 11.37 -13.94
CA ARG A 46 -5.48 11.53 -12.58
C ARG A 46 -4.37 10.51 -12.33
N LEU A 47 -4.60 9.23 -12.65
CA LEU A 47 -3.58 8.19 -12.50
C LEU A 47 -2.33 8.46 -13.37
N GLU A 48 -2.49 9.13 -14.54
CA GLU A 48 -1.37 9.58 -15.37
C GLU A 48 -0.55 10.67 -14.66
N VAL A 49 -1.22 11.65 -14.04
CA VAL A 49 -0.56 12.70 -13.24
C VAL A 49 0.16 12.11 -12.02
N GLU A 50 -0.42 11.09 -11.41
CA GLU A 50 0.16 10.35 -10.28
C GLU A 50 1.29 9.40 -10.72
N GLY A 51 1.55 9.25 -12.03
CA GLY A 51 2.60 8.38 -12.57
C GLY A 51 2.28 6.88 -12.47
N LEU A 52 1.03 6.52 -12.25
CA LEU A 52 0.59 5.12 -12.11
C LEU A 52 0.24 4.46 -13.46
N VAL A 53 -0.10 5.28 -14.44
CA VAL A 53 -0.32 4.88 -15.83
C VAL A 53 0.38 5.84 -16.77
N ALA A 54 0.72 5.37 -17.97
CA ALA A 54 1.26 6.18 -19.05
C ALA A 54 0.40 6.02 -20.31
N ARG A 55 0.34 7.06 -21.15
CA ARG A 55 -0.32 6.96 -22.45
C ARG A 55 0.44 6.05 -23.38
N ALA A 56 -0.25 5.11 -23.97
CA ALA A 56 0.30 4.29 -25.03
C ALA A 56 0.37 5.11 -26.35
N PRO A 57 1.43 4.95 -27.17
CA PRO A 57 1.61 5.71 -28.42
C PRO A 57 0.43 5.58 -29.40
N ASP A 58 -0.24 4.44 -29.38
CA ASP A 58 -1.36 4.06 -30.24
C ASP A 58 -2.74 4.23 -29.53
N GLY A 59 -2.78 4.99 -28.42
CA GLY A 59 -3.96 5.34 -27.64
C GLY A 59 -4.24 4.40 -26.47
N GLY A 60 -5.05 4.86 -25.51
CA GLY A 60 -5.29 4.21 -24.23
C GLY A 60 -4.15 4.41 -23.25
N PHE A 61 -4.19 3.67 -22.15
CA PHE A 61 -3.19 3.76 -21.07
C PHE A 61 -2.59 2.40 -20.78
N LEU A 62 -1.35 2.39 -20.33
CA LEU A 62 -0.66 1.23 -19.80
C LEU A 62 -0.29 1.51 -18.33
N PRO A 63 -0.38 0.53 -17.44
CA PRO A 63 0.22 0.64 -16.13
C PRO A 63 1.72 0.95 -16.26
N VAL A 64 2.21 1.89 -15.46
CA VAL A 64 3.66 2.13 -15.38
C VAL A 64 4.30 0.96 -14.65
N VAL A 65 5.32 0.36 -15.26
CA VAL A 65 6.12 -0.67 -14.59
C VAL A 65 6.84 -0.01 -13.44
N PRO A 66 6.68 -0.48 -12.20
CA PRO A 66 7.35 0.12 -11.06
C PRO A 66 8.88 0.04 -11.24
N ASP A 67 9.55 1.14 -11.04
CA ASP A 67 10.99 1.14 -10.86
C ASP A 67 11.33 0.58 -9.47
N VAL A 68 11.91 -0.63 -9.43
CA VAL A 68 12.26 -1.31 -8.17
C VAL A 68 13.20 -0.46 -7.33
N THR A 69 14.16 0.22 -7.96
CA THR A 69 15.11 1.10 -7.26
C THR A 69 14.40 2.33 -6.71
N GLY A 70 13.60 3.00 -7.53
CA GLY A 70 12.81 4.15 -7.10
C GLY A 70 11.80 3.79 -6.01
N MET A 71 11.23 2.58 -6.07
CA MET A 71 10.35 2.06 -5.02
C MET A 71 11.12 1.89 -3.69
N ARG A 72 12.32 1.30 -3.69
CA ARG A 72 13.17 1.20 -2.48
C ARG A 72 13.41 2.57 -1.85
N HIS A 73 13.78 3.56 -2.63
CA HIS A 73 14.00 4.92 -2.14
C HIS A 73 12.73 5.51 -1.50
N LEU A 74 11.55 5.23 -2.04
CA LEU A 74 10.28 5.66 -1.43
C LEU A 74 10.03 4.96 -0.09
N TYR A 75 10.33 3.67 0.03
CA TYR A 75 10.21 2.94 1.29
C TYR A 75 11.23 3.43 2.33
N GLU A 76 12.47 3.74 1.95
CA GLU A 76 13.46 4.35 2.84
C GLU A 76 12.97 5.68 3.43
N VAL A 77 12.39 6.54 2.58
CA VAL A 77 11.80 7.81 3.03
C VAL A 77 10.58 7.55 3.92
N ARG A 78 9.72 6.58 3.58
CA ARG A 78 8.56 6.19 4.39
C ARG A 78 8.98 5.77 5.79
N VAL A 79 9.93 4.83 5.91
CA VAL A 79 10.49 4.39 7.19
C VAL A 79 11.03 5.58 8.00
N GLY A 80 11.79 6.47 7.35
CA GLY A 80 12.33 7.67 8.00
C GLY A 80 11.25 8.58 8.57
N LEU A 81 10.16 8.80 7.83
CA LEU A 81 9.02 9.61 8.28
C LEU A 81 8.27 8.96 9.44
N GLU A 82 7.99 7.66 9.33
CA GLU A 82 7.25 6.94 10.36
C GLU A 82 8.06 6.79 11.66
N LEU A 83 9.36 6.50 11.58
CA LEU A 83 10.25 6.54 12.74
C LEU A 83 10.32 7.95 13.37
N GLN A 84 10.32 9.01 12.54
CA GLN A 84 10.25 10.38 13.05
C GLN A 84 8.92 10.65 13.76
N ALA A 85 7.81 10.09 13.30
CA ALA A 85 6.51 10.20 13.98
C ALA A 85 6.57 9.54 15.36
N LEU A 86 7.13 8.32 15.47
CA LEU A 86 7.28 7.64 16.77
C LEU A 86 8.16 8.43 17.77
N ARG A 87 9.24 9.05 17.27
CA ARG A 87 10.24 9.75 18.12
C ARG A 87 9.85 11.18 18.48
N ARG A 88 9.04 11.84 17.62
CA ARG A 88 8.80 13.29 17.72
C ARG A 88 8.23 13.72 19.06
N PRO A 89 7.19 13.11 19.62
CA PRO A 89 6.61 13.56 20.87
C PRO A 89 7.64 13.58 22.00
N SER A 90 8.42 12.51 22.15
CA SER A 90 9.48 12.45 23.19
C SER A 90 10.55 13.53 22.99
N ARG A 91 10.93 13.83 21.73
CA ARG A 91 11.95 14.85 21.41
C ARG A 91 11.44 16.28 21.62
N MET A 92 10.15 16.49 21.54
CA MET A 92 9.51 17.81 21.74
C MET A 92 8.98 17.99 23.18
N SER A 93 9.25 17.05 24.08
CA SER A 93 8.67 16.99 25.43
C SER A 93 7.13 16.97 25.42
N GLU A 94 6.58 16.33 24.40
CA GLU A 94 5.14 16.10 24.19
C GLU A 94 4.85 14.60 24.35
N VAL A 95 3.59 14.22 24.19
CA VAL A 95 3.13 12.83 24.13
C VAL A 95 2.29 12.63 22.88
N HIS A 96 2.19 11.40 22.42
CA HIS A 96 1.26 11.05 21.36
C HIS A 96 -0.18 11.31 21.80
N ASP A 97 -1.07 11.65 20.84
CA ASP A 97 -2.51 11.71 21.10
C ASP A 97 -3.01 10.32 21.51
N ARG A 98 -3.16 10.14 22.81
CA ARG A 98 -3.57 8.87 23.41
C ARG A 98 -4.98 8.47 23.00
N GLY A 99 -5.91 9.43 22.90
CA GLY A 99 -7.29 9.14 22.51
C GLY A 99 -7.37 8.60 21.09
N LEU A 100 -6.59 9.19 20.16
CA LEU A 100 -6.49 8.74 18.78
C LEU A 100 -5.88 7.33 18.70
N LEU A 101 -4.82 7.05 19.46
CA LEU A 101 -4.19 5.73 19.49
C LEU A 101 -5.08 4.65 20.11
N GLU A 102 -5.83 4.96 21.17
CA GLU A 102 -6.77 4.02 21.80
C GLU A 102 -7.93 3.67 20.86
N SER A 103 -8.44 4.65 20.09
CA SER A 103 -9.45 4.41 19.06
C SER A 103 -8.89 3.52 17.94
N LEU A 104 -7.71 3.86 17.43
CA LEU A 104 -7.03 3.07 16.39
C LEU A 104 -6.79 1.62 16.85
N ARG A 105 -6.35 1.46 18.11
CA ARG A 105 -6.18 0.13 18.72
C ARG A 105 -7.48 -0.67 18.75
N ALA A 106 -8.57 -0.04 19.20
CA ALA A 106 -9.86 -0.72 19.29
C ALA A 106 -10.33 -1.22 17.92
N ASP A 107 -10.18 -0.40 16.88
CA ASP A 107 -10.53 -0.76 15.50
C ASP A 107 -9.69 -1.98 15.02
N TRP A 108 -8.38 -1.98 15.26
CA TRP A 108 -7.50 -3.06 14.83
C TRP A 108 -7.61 -4.34 15.67
N VAL A 109 -7.93 -4.22 16.96
CA VAL A 109 -8.25 -5.40 17.80
C VAL A 109 -9.54 -6.07 17.33
N ALA A 110 -10.54 -5.32 16.89
CA ALA A 110 -11.77 -5.90 16.33
C ALA A 110 -11.47 -6.78 15.10
N LEU A 111 -10.49 -6.42 14.28
CA LEU A 111 -10.06 -7.21 13.10
C LEU A 111 -9.36 -8.53 13.47
N THR A 112 -8.92 -8.73 14.70
CA THR A 112 -8.38 -10.03 15.15
C THR A 112 -9.48 -11.08 15.37
N VAL A 113 -10.72 -10.65 15.49
CA VAL A 113 -11.91 -11.50 15.70
C VAL A 113 -12.70 -11.65 14.41
N ASP A 114 -12.83 -10.54 13.67
CA ASP A 114 -13.55 -10.46 12.39
C ASP A 114 -12.51 -10.27 11.29
N GLU A 115 -11.82 -11.37 10.94
CA GLU A 115 -10.67 -11.37 10.05
C GLU A 115 -11.05 -10.85 8.66
N PRO A 116 -10.39 -9.78 8.16
CA PRO A 116 -10.64 -9.28 6.81
C PRO A 116 -10.20 -10.30 5.75
N GLU A 117 -10.94 -10.35 4.66
CA GLU A 117 -10.52 -11.14 3.50
C GLU A 117 -9.20 -10.61 2.91
N ALA A 118 -8.38 -11.53 2.40
CA ALA A 118 -7.17 -11.20 1.67
C ALA A 118 -7.55 -10.61 0.30
N GLU A 119 -7.53 -9.28 0.22
CA GLU A 119 -7.86 -8.55 -1.01
C GLU A 119 -6.94 -7.34 -1.21
N PRO A 120 -6.74 -6.89 -2.46
CA PRO A 120 -5.91 -5.71 -2.74
C PRO A 120 -6.39 -4.43 -2.04
N GLY A 121 -7.68 -4.33 -1.76
CA GLY A 121 -8.31 -3.19 -1.09
C GLY A 121 -7.85 -2.99 0.35
N PHE A 122 -7.35 -4.02 1.01
CA PHE A 122 -6.81 -3.95 2.38
C PHE A 122 -5.66 -2.93 2.51
N VAL A 123 -4.94 -2.64 1.41
CA VAL A 123 -3.90 -1.59 1.40
C VAL A 123 -4.40 -0.24 1.90
N LEU A 124 -5.66 0.12 1.65
CA LEU A 124 -6.22 1.41 2.09
C LEU A 124 -6.43 1.45 3.61
N LEU A 125 -6.80 0.32 4.20
CA LEU A 125 -6.93 0.19 5.65
C LEU A 125 -5.55 0.26 6.33
N ASP A 126 -4.58 -0.44 5.76
CA ASP A 126 -3.19 -0.40 6.21
C ASP A 126 -2.58 1.03 6.09
N GLU A 127 -2.82 1.74 4.97
CA GLU A 127 -2.40 3.14 4.83
C GLU A 127 -3.05 4.05 5.89
N SER A 128 -4.35 3.86 6.14
CA SER A 128 -5.07 4.62 7.18
C SER A 128 -4.45 4.40 8.56
N PHE A 129 -4.04 3.17 8.88
CA PHE A 129 -3.33 2.85 10.11
C PHE A 129 -2.07 3.71 10.28
N HIS A 130 -1.16 3.66 9.30
CA HIS A 130 0.11 4.38 9.35
C HIS A 130 -0.06 5.89 9.39
N LEU A 131 -1.06 6.43 8.66
CA LEU A 131 -1.37 7.86 8.71
C LEU A 131 -1.93 8.28 10.07
N THR A 132 -2.84 7.50 10.65
CA THR A 132 -3.41 7.79 11.98
C THR A 132 -2.36 7.71 13.08
N LEU A 133 -1.45 6.72 13.00
CA LEU A 133 -0.31 6.63 13.90
C LEU A 133 0.60 7.87 13.80
N ALA A 134 0.84 8.35 12.59
CA ALA A 134 1.62 9.57 12.34
C ALA A 134 0.87 10.85 12.79
N GLU A 135 -0.46 10.90 12.64
CA GLU A 135 -1.32 12.00 13.12
C GLU A 135 -1.21 12.14 14.63
N ALA A 136 -1.19 11.01 15.37
CA ALA A 136 -1.04 11.01 16.82
C ALA A 136 0.26 11.68 17.30
N ALA A 137 1.27 11.81 16.45
CA ALA A 137 2.50 12.53 16.74
C ALA A 137 2.38 14.06 16.61
N GLY A 138 1.27 14.60 16.10
CA GLY A 138 0.97 16.03 16.05
C GLY A 138 1.79 16.82 15.03
N ASN A 139 2.22 16.21 13.91
CA ASN A 139 2.89 16.93 12.81
C ASN A 139 2.13 16.73 11.47
N PRO A 140 1.22 17.65 11.11
CA PRO A 140 0.41 17.50 9.90
C PRO A 140 1.25 17.49 8.61
N MET A 141 2.38 18.19 8.56
CA MET A 141 3.24 18.20 7.37
C MET A 141 3.90 16.83 7.14
N LEU A 142 4.26 16.13 8.22
CA LEU A 142 4.79 14.76 8.12
C LEU A 142 3.72 13.83 7.55
N VAL A 143 2.49 13.94 8.03
CA VAL A 143 1.34 13.16 7.56
C VAL A 143 1.08 13.39 6.07
N ASP A 144 1.12 14.65 5.62
CA ASP A 144 0.90 14.99 4.21
C ASP A 144 1.96 14.39 3.29
N VAL A 145 3.24 14.44 3.69
CA VAL A 145 4.33 13.82 2.92
C VAL A 145 4.20 12.29 2.93
N LEU A 146 3.88 11.69 4.07
CA LEU A 146 3.66 10.23 4.17
C LEU A 146 2.52 9.77 3.28
N ARG A 147 1.42 10.53 3.23
CA ARG A 147 0.28 10.26 2.32
C ARG A 147 0.72 10.24 0.87
N GLN A 148 1.49 11.24 0.42
CA GLN A 148 1.99 11.30 -0.96
C GLN A 148 2.88 10.11 -1.30
N ILE A 149 3.71 9.65 -0.36
CA ILE A 149 4.55 8.46 -0.57
C ILE A 149 3.68 7.20 -0.67
N ASN A 150 2.72 7.02 0.22
CA ASN A 150 1.80 5.88 0.20
C ASN A 150 1.02 5.82 -1.13
N GLU A 151 0.53 6.93 -1.64
CA GLU A 151 -0.14 7.01 -2.95
C GLU A 151 0.75 6.50 -4.09
N ARG A 152 2.04 6.85 -4.07
CA ARG A 152 3.00 6.43 -5.12
C ARG A 152 3.34 4.95 -5.09
N ILE A 153 3.36 4.32 -3.91
CA ILE A 153 3.70 2.88 -3.77
C ILE A 153 2.46 1.99 -3.65
N ARG A 154 1.25 2.56 -3.58
CA ARG A 154 -0.01 1.82 -3.33
C ARG A 154 -0.22 0.64 -4.28
N ILE A 155 -0.05 0.86 -5.58
CA ILE A 155 -0.27 -0.18 -6.60
C ILE A 155 0.60 -1.42 -6.34
N VAL A 156 1.86 -1.21 -5.98
CA VAL A 156 2.76 -2.34 -5.70
C VAL A 156 2.42 -2.99 -4.36
N ARG A 157 2.02 -2.21 -3.35
CA ARG A 157 1.59 -2.70 -2.03
C ARG A 157 0.30 -3.52 -2.07
N MET A 158 -0.60 -3.25 -3.00
CA MET A 158 -1.79 -4.09 -3.23
C MET A 158 -1.43 -5.55 -3.47
N GLN A 159 -0.23 -5.83 -4.01
CA GLN A 159 0.24 -7.19 -4.25
C GLN A 159 0.66 -7.91 -2.97
N ASP A 160 1.08 -7.19 -1.94
CA ASP A 160 1.45 -7.75 -0.64
C ASP A 160 0.25 -8.47 0.00
N PHE A 161 -0.92 -7.86 -0.04
CA PHE A 161 -2.14 -8.37 0.58
C PHE A 161 -2.85 -9.52 -0.18
N LEU A 162 -2.26 -9.98 -1.27
CA LEU A 162 -2.67 -11.19 -1.97
C LEU A 162 -1.88 -12.42 -1.51
N VAL A 163 -0.92 -12.26 -0.60
CA VAL A 163 -0.17 -13.37 -0.01
C VAL A 163 -1.01 -13.99 1.11
N PRO A 164 -1.15 -15.34 1.16
CA PRO A 164 -1.81 -16.00 2.27
C PRO A 164 -1.23 -15.56 3.61
N ASP A 165 -2.08 -15.45 4.61
CA ASP A 165 -1.75 -15.09 6.00
C ASP A 165 -1.13 -13.68 6.18
N ARG A 166 -0.99 -12.90 5.08
CA ARG A 166 -0.39 -11.55 5.16
C ARG A 166 -1.29 -10.58 5.92
N VAL A 167 -2.60 -10.62 5.64
CA VAL A 167 -3.58 -9.73 6.28
C VAL A 167 -3.61 -9.98 7.79
N ASP A 168 -3.77 -11.24 8.19
CA ASP A 168 -3.80 -11.65 9.59
C ASP A 168 -2.48 -11.28 10.33
N ARG A 169 -1.33 -11.50 9.69
CA ARG A 169 -0.05 -11.07 10.25
C ARG A 169 0.02 -9.56 10.41
N THR A 170 -0.42 -8.78 9.41
CA THR A 170 -0.46 -7.32 9.46
C THR A 170 -1.32 -6.82 10.62
N VAL A 171 -2.50 -7.41 10.81
CA VAL A 171 -3.39 -7.05 11.92
C VAL A 171 -2.68 -7.24 13.27
N ARG A 172 -2.02 -8.39 13.49
CA ARG A 172 -1.26 -8.64 14.73
C ARG A 172 -0.08 -7.69 14.92
N GLU A 173 0.69 -7.43 13.84
CA GLU A 173 1.83 -6.52 13.87
C GLU A 173 1.39 -5.10 14.22
N HIS A 174 0.27 -4.63 13.67
CA HIS A 174 -0.27 -3.30 13.95
C HIS A 174 -0.76 -3.16 15.40
N VAL A 175 -1.48 -4.16 15.93
CA VAL A 175 -1.91 -4.14 17.34
C VAL A 175 -0.70 -4.09 18.27
N ALA A 176 0.32 -4.90 18.01
CA ALA A 176 1.53 -4.91 18.82
C ALA A 176 2.28 -3.57 18.76
N LEU A 177 2.38 -2.97 17.59
CA LEU A 177 2.99 -1.64 17.40
C LEU A 177 2.25 -0.56 18.20
N ILE A 178 0.91 -0.50 18.13
CA ILE A 178 0.13 0.47 18.92
C ILE A 178 0.33 0.22 20.43
N ASP A 179 0.32 -1.03 20.86
CA ASP A 179 0.50 -1.39 22.27
C ASP A 179 1.85 -0.89 22.79
N ALA A 180 2.93 -1.04 22.01
CA ALA A 180 4.24 -0.51 22.36
C ALA A 180 4.24 1.03 22.47
N VAL A 181 3.59 1.73 21.53
CA VAL A 181 3.48 3.20 21.57
C VAL A 181 2.67 3.66 22.78
N LEU A 182 1.54 3.01 23.09
CA LEU A 182 0.70 3.33 24.25
C LEU A 182 1.39 3.06 25.58
N ALA A 183 2.28 2.05 25.62
CA ALA A 183 3.12 1.76 26.77
C ALA A 183 4.29 2.75 26.93
N GLY A 184 4.57 3.58 25.91
CA GLY A 184 5.72 4.49 25.87
C GLY A 184 7.04 3.79 25.54
N ASP A 185 7.01 2.53 25.14
CA ASP A 185 8.20 1.79 24.68
C ASP A 185 8.49 2.09 23.20
N ILE A 186 9.07 3.27 22.98
CA ILE A 186 9.37 3.74 21.63
C ILE A 186 10.44 2.89 20.96
N VAL A 187 11.36 2.30 21.70
CA VAL A 187 12.43 1.43 21.14
C VAL A 187 11.81 0.15 20.57
N GLU A 188 10.90 -0.47 21.29
CA GLU A 188 10.15 -1.64 20.82
C GLU A 188 9.27 -1.27 19.61
N ALA A 189 8.54 -0.14 19.68
CA ALA A 189 7.70 0.35 18.58
C ALA A 189 8.51 0.56 17.29
N GLU A 190 9.71 1.14 17.36
CA GLU A 190 10.61 1.33 16.23
C GLU A 190 11.04 -0.02 15.63
N GLY A 191 11.42 -0.98 16.45
CA GLY A 191 11.81 -2.32 16.00
C GLY A 191 10.68 -3.04 15.28
N GLN A 192 9.47 -2.97 15.83
CA GLN A 192 8.27 -3.56 15.20
C GLN A 192 7.91 -2.88 13.89
N LEU A 193 7.95 -1.55 13.83
CA LEU A 193 7.66 -0.79 12.62
C LEU A 193 8.62 -1.14 11.49
N VAL A 194 9.92 -1.16 11.76
CA VAL A 194 10.95 -1.51 10.76
C VAL A 194 10.73 -2.94 10.26
N THR A 195 10.54 -3.90 11.17
CA THR A 195 10.30 -5.31 10.79
C THR A 195 9.06 -5.46 9.93
N HIS A 196 7.98 -4.75 10.27
CA HIS A 196 6.72 -4.76 9.52
C HIS A 196 6.92 -4.24 8.09
N ILE A 197 7.57 -3.08 7.94
CA ILE A 197 7.79 -2.46 6.63
C ILE A 197 8.78 -3.28 5.78
N ASP A 198 9.88 -3.77 6.35
CA ASP A 198 10.85 -4.59 5.64
C ASP A 198 10.23 -5.88 5.11
N SER A 199 9.34 -6.51 5.88
CA SER A 199 8.58 -7.68 5.44
C SER A 199 7.70 -7.37 4.22
N SER A 200 7.07 -6.20 4.18
CA SER A 200 6.27 -5.74 3.04
C SER A 200 7.16 -5.48 1.81
N VAL A 201 8.28 -4.78 2.00
CA VAL A 201 9.24 -4.48 0.90
C VAL A 201 9.70 -5.77 0.24
N ALA A 202 10.10 -6.77 1.01
CA ALA A 202 10.61 -8.04 0.48
C ALA A 202 9.59 -8.74 -0.43
N VAL A 203 8.31 -8.81 -0.01
CA VAL A 203 7.23 -9.41 -0.80
C VAL A 203 6.97 -8.61 -2.07
N VAL A 204 6.89 -7.28 -1.96
CA VAL A 204 6.62 -6.40 -3.09
C VAL A 204 7.73 -6.50 -4.13
N GLU A 205 9.02 -6.48 -3.72
CA GLU A 205 10.16 -6.61 -4.63
C GLU A 205 10.17 -7.94 -5.38
N GLU A 206 9.90 -9.04 -4.69
CA GLU A 206 9.82 -10.36 -5.31
C GLU A 206 8.74 -10.39 -6.39
N ARG A 207 7.54 -9.86 -6.09
CA ARG A 207 6.41 -9.84 -7.02
C ARG A 207 6.63 -8.93 -8.20
N VAL A 208 7.16 -7.72 -7.99
CA VAL A 208 7.48 -6.78 -9.07
C VAL A 208 8.55 -7.36 -9.96
N THR A 209 9.61 -7.96 -9.40
CA THR A 209 10.68 -8.62 -10.18
C THR A 209 10.13 -9.77 -11.02
N LYS A 210 9.27 -10.62 -10.45
CA LYS A 210 8.61 -11.71 -11.20
C LYS A 210 7.71 -11.16 -12.32
N ALA A 211 6.98 -10.07 -12.08
CA ALA A 211 6.14 -9.44 -13.11
C ALA A 211 6.99 -8.89 -14.26
N ILE A 212 8.09 -8.20 -13.96
CA ILE A 212 9.03 -7.68 -14.97
C ILE A 212 9.66 -8.83 -15.79
N ALA A 213 10.11 -9.90 -15.14
CA ALA A 213 10.68 -11.07 -15.82
C ALA A 213 9.69 -11.71 -16.81
N ARG A 214 8.41 -11.85 -16.41
CA ARG A 214 7.36 -12.35 -17.29
C ARG A 214 7.10 -11.43 -18.50
N MET A 215 7.10 -10.11 -18.28
CA MET A 215 6.97 -9.15 -19.38
C MET A 215 8.11 -9.23 -20.39
N ALA A 216 9.33 -9.52 -19.91
CA ALA A 216 10.52 -9.71 -20.73
C ALA A 216 10.55 -11.10 -21.43
N GLY A 217 9.54 -11.94 -21.24
CA GLY A 217 9.49 -13.30 -21.81
C GLY A 217 10.44 -14.29 -21.13
N VAL A 218 11.01 -13.91 -20.00
CA VAL A 218 11.85 -14.80 -19.19
C VAL A 218 10.94 -15.70 -18.36
N ARG A 219 10.93 -17.01 -18.65
CA ARG A 219 10.24 -17.96 -17.75
C ARG A 219 11.02 -18.05 -16.45
N PRO A 220 10.38 -17.84 -15.28
CA PRO A 220 11.03 -18.14 -14.01
C PRO A 220 11.37 -19.64 -14.03
N GLU A 221 12.62 -19.97 -13.77
CA GLU A 221 13.03 -21.35 -13.56
C GLU A 221 12.21 -21.91 -12.40
N SER A 222 11.44 -22.95 -12.67
CA SER A 222 10.79 -23.74 -11.63
C SER A 222 11.90 -24.40 -10.81
N ASN A 223 12.17 -23.86 -9.64
CA ASN A 223 13.05 -24.50 -8.67
C ASN A 223 12.40 -25.81 -8.22
N PRO A 224 13.13 -26.94 -8.25
CA PRO A 224 12.62 -28.28 -7.97
C PRO A 224 12.14 -28.46 -6.53
#